data_a6b1ef6bfb7af220170b3a7e491d966f
#
_entry.id   a6b1ef6bfb7af220170b3a7e491d966f
#
_cell.length_a   1.000
_cell.length_b   1.000
_cell.length_c   1.000
_cell.angle_alpha   90.00
_cell.angle_beta   90.00
_cell.angle_gamma   90.00
#
_symmetry.space_group_name_H-M   'P 1'
#
loop_
_entity.id
_entity.type
_entity.pdbx_description
1 polymer ?
#
loop_
_entity_poly.entity_id
_entity_poly.type
_entity_poly.pdbx_seq_one_letter_code
_entity_poly.pdbx_strand_id
1 'polypeptide(L)'
;YMAIAPMGVIKAGAAYQPLDPSYPKDRLMYMLEDSAAKLLIADRELLHLVDGYQGPVLYTDEIMQLEDVDVELKKPQLHDLFILLYTSGSTGVPKGCMLEYGNITAFCHWYRKYYSIDPDCKVAAYASFGFDASMMDTYGAITNGAELHIIPEEIRLDFIGLQKYFEENGITHSFMTTQVGRQFALEMECRSLRYLSVGGEKLVPCEPPKGYRFFNVYGPTETTILVTAFEVDKYYPNIPIGKALDNVKLYITDKSGHMLPYGACGELMISGFQVSRGYLNKPEKTAEVYTKNIYDDTEGYEVLYHSGDIARYLPDGNVQIIGRKDSQVKIRGFRIELSEVEEVIRRYQGIKDATVVAFDDPNGGKYIAAYVVSDSEVDINGLNDFIKETKPAYMVPAVTMQIDKIPLNQNQKVNKKALPVPERKIEEIIEPKNETQQKLFDCIADVLGFHQCNQAEYPDFQGI
;
A
#
# COMPACT_ATOMS: atom_id res chain seq x y z
N TYR A 1 -6.17 -2.37 21.19
CA TYR A 1 -6.85 -3.61 20.73
C TYR A 1 -6.45 -4.03 19.28
N MET A 2 -5.82 -3.17 18.50
CA MET A 2 -5.46 -3.42 17.09
C MET A 2 -4.65 -4.71 16.84
N ALA A 3 -3.79 -5.11 17.76
CA ALA A 3 -3.08 -6.38 17.68
C ALA A 3 -3.77 -7.51 18.46
N ILE A 4 -4.43 -7.19 19.59
CA ILE A 4 -5.03 -8.20 20.50
C ILE A 4 -6.27 -8.85 19.88
N ALA A 5 -7.17 -8.06 19.28
CA ALA A 5 -8.42 -8.57 18.72
C ALA A 5 -8.17 -9.55 17.55
N PRO A 6 -7.30 -9.25 16.54
CA PRO A 6 -6.94 -10.23 15.52
C PRO A 6 -6.35 -11.52 16.10
N MET A 7 -5.50 -11.44 17.14
CA MET A 7 -4.93 -12.63 17.78
C MET A 7 -6.01 -13.48 18.47
N GLY A 8 -7.02 -12.85 19.06
CA GLY A 8 -8.18 -13.55 19.62
C GLY A 8 -8.97 -14.30 18.54
N VAL A 9 -9.24 -13.64 17.41
CA VAL A 9 -9.94 -14.24 16.26
C VAL A 9 -9.16 -15.44 15.70
N ILE A 10 -7.84 -15.29 15.55
CA ILE A 10 -6.94 -16.34 15.08
C ILE A 10 -6.95 -17.54 16.05
N LYS A 11 -6.85 -17.29 17.35
CA LYS A 11 -6.92 -18.35 18.37
C LYS A 11 -8.26 -19.08 18.37
N ALA A 12 -9.35 -18.40 18.06
CA ALA A 12 -10.67 -19.00 17.90
C ALA A 12 -10.81 -19.84 16.62
N GLY A 13 -9.78 -19.91 15.77
CA GLY A 13 -9.79 -20.66 14.51
C GLY A 13 -10.57 -19.98 13.38
N ALA A 14 -10.76 -18.66 13.48
CA ALA A 14 -11.42 -17.84 12.48
C ALA A 14 -10.43 -16.97 11.71
N ALA A 15 -10.82 -16.51 10.53
CA ALA A 15 -10.12 -15.49 9.76
C ALA A 15 -10.60 -14.09 10.17
N TYR A 16 -9.71 -13.10 10.16
CA TYR A 16 -10.10 -11.73 10.41
C TYR A 16 -10.01 -10.88 9.14
N GLN A 17 -10.74 -9.78 9.16
CA GLN A 17 -10.76 -8.78 8.10
C GLN A 17 -10.57 -7.40 8.72
N PRO A 18 -9.46 -6.70 8.46
CA PRO A 18 -9.30 -5.34 8.94
C PRO A 18 -10.21 -4.39 8.17
N LEU A 19 -10.85 -3.47 8.90
CA LEU A 19 -11.66 -2.40 8.36
C LEU A 19 -11.01 -1.07 8.78
N ASP A 20 -10.52 -0.31 7.80
CA ASP A 20 -9.92 1.00 8.07
C ASP A 20 -11.04 2.05 8.22
N PRO A 21 -11.16 2.74 9.36
CA PRO A 21 -12.23 3.72 9.60
C PRO A 21 -12.14 4.95 8.69
N SER A 22 -11.02 5.15 8.00
CA SER A 22 -10.88 6.20 6.97
C SER A 22 -11.59 5.88 5.66
N TYR A 23 -12.07 4.63 5.48
CA TYR A 23 -12.79 4.26 4.27
C TYR A 23 -14.22 4.77 4.28
N PRO A 24 -14.76 5.16 3.11
CA PRO A 24 -16.17 5.51 2.97
C PRO A 24 -17.08 4.39 3.46
N LYS A 25 -18.23 4.78 4.05
CA LYS A 25 -19.23 3.87 4.60
C LYS A 25 -19.65 2.77 3.61
N ASP A 26 -19.95 3.15 2.35
CA ASP A 26 -20.38 2.19 1.33
C ASP A 26 -19.29 1.12 1.07
N ARG A 27 -18.02 1.51 1.13
CA ARG A 27 -16.91 0.57 0.98
C ARG A 27 -16.83 -0.39 2.17
N LEU A 28 -16.98 0.12 3.40
CA LEU A 28 -16.98 -0.72 4.61
C LEU A 28 -18.15 -1.70 4.61
N MET A 29 -19.35 -1.23 4.24
CA MET A 29 -20.54 -2.06 4.14
C MET A 29 -20.38 -3.14 3.06
N TYR A 30 -19.88 -2.77 1.88
CA TYR A 30 -19.57 -3.75 0.83
C TYR A 30 -18.61 -4.83 1.32
N MET A 31 -17.53 -4.47 2.03
CA MET A 31 -16.54 -5.42 2.55
C MET A 31 -17.15 -6.38 3.58
N LEU A 32 -18.04 -5.91 4.45
CA LEU A 32 -18.77 -6.73 5.43
C LEU A 32 -19.75 -7.70 4.77
N GLU A 33 -20.48 -7.24 3.75
CA GLU A 33 -21.45 -8.05 3.01
C GLU A 33 -20.76 -9.11 2.14
N ASP A 34 -19.76 -8.72 1.36
CA ASP A 34 -19.03 -9.63 0.46
C ASP A 34 -18.32 -10.75 1.25
N SER A 35 -17.77 -10.43 2.43
CA SER A 35 -17.14 -11.41 3.32
C SER A 35 -18.15 -12.23 4.14
N ALA A 36 -19.40 -11.84 4.16
CA ALA A 36 -20.43 -12.40 5.06
C ALA A 36 -19.94 -12.48 6.51
N ALA A 37 -19.35 -11.38 7.00
CA ALA A 37 -18.72 -11.27 8.31
C ALA A 37 -19.67 -11.72 9.42
N LYS A 38 -19.19 -12.60 10.33
CA LYS A 38 -20.00 -13.23 11.38
C LYS A 38 -20.01 -12.44 12.68
N LEU A 39 -18.97 -11.64 12.90
CA LEU A 39 -18.79 -10.81 14.09
C LEU A 39 -18.03 -9.56 13.71
N LEU A 40 -18.48 -8.41 14.17
CA LEU A 40 -17.77 -7.15 14.10
C LEU A 40 -17.14 -6.87 15.46
N ILE A 41 -15.86 -6.54 15.50
CA ILE A 41 -15.17 -6.04 16.70
C ILE A 41 -14.85 -4.57 16.45
N ALA A 42 -15.38 -3.66 17.25
CA ALA A 42 -15.26 -2.24 17.01
C ALA A 42 -15.35 -1.40 18.29
N ASP A 43 -14.76 -0.21 18.23
CA ASP A 43 -15.03 0.83 19.21
C ASP A 43 -16.45 1.40 18.99
N ARG A 44 -17.15 1.73 20.09
CA ARG A 44 -18.54 2.22 20.05
C ARG A 44 -18.67 3.48 19.17
N GLU A 45 -17.67 4.32 19.22
CA GLU A 45 -17.64 5.59 18.47
C GLU A 45 -17.59 5.39 16.95
N LEU A 46 -17.09 4.23 16.47
CA LEU A 46 -16.95 3.93 15.05
C LEU A 46 -18.18 3.25 14.43
N LEU A 47 -19.19 2.86 15.21
CA LEU A 47 -20.36 2.15 14.68
C LEU A 47 -21.16 2.94 13.66
N HIS A 48 -21.15 4.27 13.73
CA HIS A 48 -21.82 5.13 12.76
C HIS A 48 -21.31 4.94 11.33
N LEU A 49 -20.08 4.40 11.16
CA LEU A 49 -19.49 4.09 9.85
C LEU A 49 -20.09 2.83 9.23
N VAL A 50 -20.74 1.98 10.02
CA VAL A 50 -21.30 0.69 9.60
C VAL A 50 -22.70 0.45 10.18
N ASP A 51 -23.52 1.49 10.31
CA ASP A 51 -24.85 1.45 10.92
C ASP A 51 -25.86 0.54 10.19
N GLY A 52 -25.53 0.08 8.98
CA GLY A 52 -26.29 -0.92 8.22
C GLY A 52 -25.97 -2.37 8.59
N TYR A 53 -24.89 -2.63 9.34
CA TYR A 53 -24.52 -3.99 9.73
C TYR A 53 -25.50 -4.61 10.74
N GLN A 54 -26.01 -5.79 10.43
CA GLN A 54 -27.03 -6.47 11.23
C GLN A 54 -26.50 -7.67 12.03
N GLY A 55 -25.20 -7.93 11.95
CA GLY A 55 -24.55 -9.02 12.68
C GLY A 55 -24.22 -8.66 14.13
N PRO A 56 -23.73 -9.63 14.91
CA PRO A 56 -23.25 -9.40 16.27
C PRO A 56 -22.08 -8.40 16.30
N VAL A 57 -22.03 -7.56 17.32
CA VAL A 57 -20.93 -6.63 17.58
C VAL A 57 -20.34 -6.92 18.95
N LEU A 58 -19.02 -7.06 19.01
CA LEU A 58 -18.25 -7.10 20.26
C LEU A 58 -17.51 -5.77 20.39
N TYR A 59 -17.78 -5.06 21.46
CA TYR A 59 -17.14 -3.78 21.71
C TYR A 59 -15.76 -3.94 22.34
N THR A 60 -14.80 -3.13 21.92
CA THR A 60 -13.41 -3.21 22.42
C THR A 60 -13.31 -2.96 23.92
N ASP A 61 -14.16 -2.10 24.50
CA ASP A 61 -14.25 -1.83 25.93
C ASP A 61 -14.81 -3.02 26.75
N GLU A 62 -15.49 -3.97 26.10
CA GLU A 62 -16.03 -5.18 26.73
C GLU A 62 -15.04 -6.35 26.71
N ILE A 63 -14.06 -6.37 25.78
CA ILE A 63 -13.15 -7.51 25.61
C ILE A 63 -12.43 -7.88 26.92
N MET A 64 -11.97 -6.88 27.69
CA MET A 64 -11.24 -7.12 28.95
C MET A 64 -12.17 -7.51 30.12
N GLN A 65 -13.48 -7.45 29.90
CA GLN A 65 -14.48 -7.82 30.89
C GLN A 65 -15.06 -9.22 30.66
N LEU A 66 -14.70 -9.85 29.53
CA LEU A 66 -15.13 -11.21 29.21
C LEU A 66 -14.52 -12.19 30.22
N GLU A 67 -15.36 -13.13 30.68
CA GLU A 67 -14.89 -14.20 31.53
C GLU A 67 -14.03 -15.19 30.76
N ASP A 68 -13.01 -15.74 31.41
CA ASP A 68 -12.23 -16.84 30.86
C ASP A 68 -13.12 -18.06 30.66
N VAL A 69 -13.11 -18.61 29.48
CA VAL A 69 -13.83 -19.85 29.17
C VAL A 69 -12.84 -20.95 28.81
N ASP A 70 -13.02 -22.11 29.41
CA ASP A 70 -12.24 -23.31 29.07
C ASP A 70 -12.85 -23.94 27.82
N VAL A 71 -12.33 -23.60 26.67
CA VAL A 71 -12.72 -24.15 25.35
C VAL A 71 -11.55 -24.84 24.69
N GLU A 72 -11.77 -26.04 24.19
CA GLU A 72 -10.80 -26.71 23.34
C GLU A 72 -10.65 -25.94 22.00
N LEU A 73 -9.52 -25.27 21.82
CA LEU A 73 -9.24 -24.54 20.62
C LEU A 73 -8.74 -25.49 19.51
N LYS A 74 -9.44 -25.49 18.38
CA LYS A 74 -9.00 -26.24 17.21
C LYS A 74 -7.74 -25.57 16.62
N LYS A 75 -6.66 -26.36 16.48
CA LYS A 75 -5.46 -25.87 15.82
C LYS A 75 -5.74 -25.63 14.31
N PRO A 76 -5.44 -24.44 13.78
CA PRO A 76 -5.63 -24.16 12.36
C PRO A 76 -4.70 -25.04 11.51
N GLN A 77 -5.16 -25.39 10.32
CA GLN A 77 -4.36 -26.03 9.29
C GLN A 77 -3.70 -24.99 8.39
N LEU A 78 -2.65 -25.36 7.68
CA LEU A 78 -1.94 -24.44 6.79
C LEU A 78 -2.82 -23.81 5.71
N HIS A 79 -3.84 -24.55 5.26
CA HIS A 79 -4.79 -24.06 4.25
C HIS A 79 -6.04 -23.37 4.83
N ASP A 80 -6.16 -23.27 6.16
CA ASP A 80 -7.26 -22.48 6.72
C ASP A 80 -7.03 -20.99 6.41
N LEU A 81 -8.13 -20.25 6.19
CA LEU A 81 -8.06 -18.82 5.93
C LEU A 81 -7.58 -18.09 7.19
N PHE A 82 -6.58 -17.25 7.01
CA PHE A 82 -5.97 -16.46 8.08
C PHE A 82 -6.51 -15.02 8.11
N ILE A 83 -6.47 -14.35 6.96
CA ILE A 83 -6.90 -12.96 6.83
C ILE A 83 -7.53 -12.73 5.45
N LEU A 84 -8.48 -11.81 5.40
CA LEU A 84 -9.07 -11.31 4.17
C LEU A 84 -8.69 -9.83 4.00
N LEU A 85 -7.93 -9.52 2.97
CA LEU A 85 -7.48 -8.14 2.68
C LEU A 85 -8.11 -7.63 1.39
N TYR A 86 -8.81 -6.49 1.48
CA TYR A 86 -9.43 -5.88 0.31
C TYR A 86 -8.49 -4.92 -0.41
N THR A 87 -8.29 -5.18 -1.70
CA THR A 87 -7.50 -4.34 -2.60
C THR A 87 -8.40 -3.69 -3.67
N SER A 88 -7.91 -2.65 -4.35
CA SER A 88 -8.62 -2.04 -5.48
C SER A 88 -8.86 -3.05 -6.60
N GLY A 89 -10.00 -2.94 -7.28
CA GLY A 89 -10.40 -3.81 -8.37
C GLY A 89 -10.58 -3.05 -9.69
N SER A 90 -10.13 -3.62 -10.78
CA SER A 90 -10.22 -3.03 -12.14
C SER A 90 -11.67 -2.74 -12.61
N THR A 91 -12.67 -3.29 -11.92
CA THR A 91 -14.10 -3.10 -12.17
C THR A 91 -14.75 -2.10 -11.21
N GLY A 92 -13.96 -1.26 -10.52
CA GLY A 92 -14.48 -0.28 -9.57
C GLY A 92 -14.96 -0.85 -8.22
N VAL A 93 -14.92 -2.18 -8.06
CA VAL A 93 -15.35 -2.89 -6.84
C VAL A 93 -14.13 -3.52 -6.18
N PRO A 94 -13.92 -3.34 -4.88
CA PRO A 94 -12.82 -3.97 -4.16
C PRO A 94 -12.86 -5.50 -4.26
N LYS A 95 -11.70 -6.12 -4.19
CA LYS A 95 -11.54 -7.58 -4.22
C LYS A 95 -10.84 -8.07 -2.96
N GLY A 96 -11.44 -9.03 -2.27
CA GLY A 96 -10.91 -9.62 -1.05
C GLY A 96 -9.87 -10.70 -1.38
N CYS A 97 -8.59 -10.43 -1.11
CA CYS A 97 -7.50 -11.39 -1.24
C CYS A 97 -7.49 -12.33 -0.04
N MET A 98 -7.56 -13.63 -0.28
CA MET A 98 -7.64 -14.67 0.74
C MET A 98 -6.25 -15.21 1.07
N LEU A 99 -5.68 -14.81 2.21
CA LEU A 99 -4.41 -15.33 2.71
C LEU A 99 -4.62 -16.45 3.72
N GLU A 100 -3.82 -17.49 3.61
CA GLU A 100 -3.88 -18.69 4.43
C GLU A 100 -2.84 -18.67 5.55
N TYR A 101 -3.01 -19.52 6.57
CA TYR A 101 -2.00 -19.69 7.63
C TYR A 101 -0.64 -20.12 7.07
N GLY A 102 -0.63 -20.95 6.03
CA GLY A 102 0.61 -21.37 5.36
C GLY A 102 1.39 -20.19 4.80
N ASN A 103 0.69 -19.23 4.22
CA ASN A 103 1.31 -18.05 3.62
C ASN A 103 2.06 -17.21 4.66
N ILE A 104 1.38 -16.84 5.75
CA ILE A 104 2.00 -16.02 6.81
C ILE A 104 3.08 -16.78 7.58
N THR A 105 2.91 -18.09 7.77
CA THR A 105 3.92 -18.93 8.43
C THR A 105 5.24 -18.96 7.63
N ALA A 106 5.14 -19.17 6.30
CA ALA A 106 6.30 -19.15 5.41
C ALA A 106 7.03 -17.81 5.46
N PHE A 107 6.26 -16.70 5.44
CA PHE A 107 6.79 -15.35 5.56
C PHE A 107 7.50 -15.11 6.91
N CYS A 108 6.87 -15.40 8.04
CA CYS A 108 7.43 -15.18 9.37
C CYS A 108 8.73 -15.99 9.62
N HIS A 109 8.80 -17.21 9.05
CA HIS A 109 10.01 -18.02 9.13
C HIS A 109 11.20 -17.36 8.41
N TRP A 110 10.99 -16.87 7.18
CA TRP A 110 11.99 -16.11 6.45
C TRP A 110 12.34 -14.81 7.17
N TYR A 111 11.34 -14.04 7.63
CA TYR A 111 11.52 -12.76 8.30
C TYR A 111 12.42 -12.85 9.51
N ARG A 112 12.17 -13.85 10.39
CA ARG A 112 13.02 -14.13 11.54
C ARG A 112 14.48 -14.29 11.16
N LYS A 113 14.75 -15.12 10.15
CA LYS A 113 16.11 -15.44 9.71
C LYS A 113 16.79 -14.26 9.06
N TYR A 114 16.09 -13.58 8.16
CA TYR A 114 16.67 -12.52 7.34
C TYR A 114 16.96 -11.24 8.13
N TYR A 115 16.04 -10.85 9.00
CA TYR A 115 16.14 -9.66 9.84
C TYR A 115 16.68 -9.95 11.24
N SER A 116 17.07 -11.18 11.54
CA SER A 116 17.61 -11.58 12.85
C SER A 116 16.70 -11.21 14.02
N ILE A 117 15.39 -11.46 13.85
CA ILE A 117 14.39 -11.16 14.88
C ILE A 117 14.50 -12.16 16.02
N ASP A 118 14.60 -11.65 17.23
CA ASP A 118 14.68 -12.38 18.49
C ASP A 118 13.87 -11.66 19.59
N PRO A 119 13.74 -12.25 20.80
CA PRO A 119 12.98 -11.63 21.90
C PRO A 119 13.51 -10.28 22.39
N ASP A 120 14.76 -9.93 22.10
CA ASP A 120 15.36 -8.64 22.49
C ASP A 120 15.07 -7.54 21.45
N CYS A 121 14.45 -7.91 20.33
CA CYS A 121 14.07 -6.97 19.29
C CYS A 121 12.80 -6.21 19.65
N LYS A 122 12.71 -4.96 19.22
CA LYS A 122 11.54 -4.11 19.31
C LYS A 122 11.15 -3.63 17.93
N VAL A 123 9.93 -3.95 17.52
CA VAL A 123 9.43 -3.71 16.16
C VAL A 123 8.39 -2.61 16.18
N ALA A 124 8.54 -1.60 15.35
CA ALA A 124 7.54 -0.55 15.17
C ALA A 124 6.41 -1.03 14.25
N ALA A 125 5.18 -1.11 14.74
CA ALA A 125 3.98 -1.24 13.91
C ALA A 125 3.66 0.13 13.31
N TYR A 126 4.31 0.43 12.21
CA TYR A 126 4.18 1.70 11.51
C TYR A 126 3.12 1.63 10.38
N ALA A 127 2.98 0.51 9.69
CA ALA A 127 2.01 0.37 8.62
C ALA A 127 0.57 0.41 9.16
N SER A 128 -0.38 0.97 8.38
CA SER A 128 -1.81 0.88 8.71
C SER A 128 -2.25 -0.59 8.74
N PHE A 129 -3.05 -0.96 9.72
CA PHE A 129 -3.58 -2.33 9.87
C PHE A 129 -4.51 -2.77 8.72
N GLY A 130 -4.97 -1.85 7.89
CA GLY A 130 -5.68 -2.15 6.64
C GLY A 130 -4.79 -2.67 5.51
N PHE A 131 -3.46 -2.65 5.68
CA PHE A 131 -2.48 -3.10 4.69
C PHE A 131 -1.79 -4.39 5.12
N ASP A 132 -1.41 -5.19 4.11
CA ASP A 132 -0.63 -6.42 4.31
C ASP A 132 0.73 -6.18 5.00
N ALA A 133 1.37 -5.02 4.75
CA ALA A 133 2.61 -4.64 5.41
C ALA A 133 2.52 -4.61 6.95
N SER A 134 1.33 -4.34 7.51
CA SER A 134 1.13 -4.42 8.97
C SER A 134 1.34 -5.81 9.54
N MET A 135 1.13 -6.86 8.72
CA MET A 135 1.40 -8.24 9.11
C MET A 135 2.90 -8.49 9.28
N MET A 136 3.74 -7.82 8.49
CA MET A 136 5.20 -7.90 8.64
C MET A 136 5.62 -7.42 10.02
N ASP A 137 5.13 -6.24 10.43
CA ASP A 137 5.44 -5.68 11.73
C ASP A 137 4.84 -6.54 12.86
N THR A 138 3.55 -6.88 12.77
CA THR A 138 2.81 -7.52 13.86
C THR A 138 3.20 -9.00 14.03
N TYR A 139 3.00 -9.81 12.98
CA TYR A 139 3.25 -11.25 13.11
C TYR A 139 4.73 -11.58 13.04
N GLY A 140 5.50 -10.80 12.27
CA GLY A 140 6.95 -10.89 12.27
C GLY A 140 7.56 -10.67 13.66
N ALA A 141 7.01 -9.76 14.46
CA ALA A 141 7.42 -9.55 15.85
C ALA A 141 6.88 -10.64 16.79
N ILE A 142 5.55 -10.77 16.89
CA ILE A 142 4.88 -11.56 17.93
C ILE A 142 5.25 -13.05 17.84
N THR A 143 5.30 -13.63 16.62
CA THR A 143 5.63 -15.06 16.44
C THR A 143 7.08 -15.39 16.80
N ASN A 144 7.93 -14.39 16.91
CA ASN A 144 9.35 -14.53 17.27
C ASN A 144 9.68 -14.02 18.67
N GLY A 145 8.65 -13.65 19.46
CA GLY A 145 8.79 -13.20 20.85
C GLY A 145 9.31 -11.76 21.00
N ALA A 146 9.40 -11.01 19.91
CA ALA A 146 9.81 -9.61 19.95
C ALA A 146 8.70 -8.69 20.49
N GLU A 147 9.09 -7.55 21.02
CA GLU A 147 8.16 -6.52 21.49
C GLU A 147 7.60 -5.71 20.32
N LEU A 148 6.27 -5.55 20.26
CA LEU A 148 5.59 -4.77 19.23
C LEU A 148 5.20 -3.38 19.79
N HIS A 149 5.66 -2.33 19.14
CA HIS A 149 5.32 -0.93 19.46
C HIS A 149 4.37 -0.37 18.41
N ILE A 150 3.13 -0.10 18.79
CA ILE A 150 2.17 0.59 17.92
C ILE A 150 2.51 2.08 17.93
N ILE A 151 2.85 2.61 16.76
CA ILE A 151 3.28 4.00 16.62
C ILE A 151 2.05 4.93 16.69
N PRO A 152 2.05 5.93 17.59
CA PRO A 152 0.99 6.93 17.66
C PRO A 152 0.83 7.69 16.34
N GLU A 153 -0.41 7.93 15.93
CA GLU A 153 -0.72 8.56 14.64
C GLU A 153 -0.11 9.99 14.54
N GLU A 154 -0.08 10.71 15.65
CA GLU A 154 0.38 12.09 15.75
C GLU A 154 1.86 12.26 15.39
N ILE A 155 2.68 11.22 15.59
CA ILE A 155 4.12 11.28 15.32
C ILE A 155 4.54 10.58 14.02
N ARG A 156 3.59 9.95 13.29
CA ARG A 156 3.95 9.13 12.10
C ARG A 156 4.64 9.93 11.00
N LEU A 157 4.29 11.20 10.83
CA LEU A 157 4.91 12.11 9.87
C LEU A 157 5.80 13.18 10.51
N ASP A 158 5.87 13.23 11.83
CA ASP A 158 6.84 14.02 12.57
C ASP A 158 8.15 13.24 12.75
N PHE A 159 9.08 13.38 11.84
CA PHE A 159 10.33 12.59 11.85
C PHE A 159 11.20 12.85 13.09
N ILE A 160 11.16 14.05 13.67
CA ILE A 160 11.88 14.37 14.89
C ILE A 160 11.25 13.62 16.07
N GLY A 161 9.92 13.70 16.19
CA GLY A 161 9.16 12.98 17.20
C GLY A 161 9.29 11.46 17.04
N LEU A 162 9.25 10.98 15.80
CA LEU A 162 9.38 9.55 15.48
C LEU A 162 10.77 9.00 15.82
N GLN A 163 11.84 9.72 15.43
CA GLN A 163 13.23 9.38 15.78
C GLN A 163 13.44 9.34 17.29
N LYS A 164 12.94 10.36 18.00
CA LYS A 164 12.99 10.42 19.46
C LYS A 164 12.27 9.22 20.08
N TYR A 165 11.05 8.91 19.62
CA TYR A 165 10.30 7.74 20.08
C TYR A 165 11.09 6.45 19.86
N PHE A 166 11.70 6.28 18.69
CA PHE A 166 12.50 5.10 18.37
C PHE A 166 13.70 4.96 19.32
N GLU A 167 14.43 6.03 19.57
CA GLU A 167 15.58 5.96 20.47
C GLU A 167 15.20 5.75 21.94
N GLU A 168 14.17 6.44 22.45
CA GLU A 168 13.69 6.31 23.82
C GLU A 168 13.13 4.92 24.13
N ASN A 169 12.47 4.29 23.17
CA ASN A 169 11.91 2.95 23.31
C ASN A 169 12.84 1.85 22.83
N GLY A 170 13.97 2.18 22.20
CA GLY A 170 14.93 1.21 21.68
C GLY A 170 14.42 0.42 20.50
N ILE A 171 13.65 1.04 19.60
CA ILE A 171 13.11 0.39 18.40
C ILE A 171 14.25 -0.07 17.50
N THR A 172 14.23 -1.34 17.13
CA THR A 172 15.28 -1.99 16.32
C THR A 172 14.88 -2.22 14.87
N HIS A 173 13.59 -2.38 14.59
CA HIS A 173 13.06 -2.71 13.27
C HIS A 173 11.85 -1.86 12.94
N SER A 174 11.77 -1.40 11.70
CA SER A 174 10.60 -0.68 11.19
C SER A 174 10.43 -0.94 9.69
N PHE A 175 9.18 -0.98 9.25
CA PHE A 175 8.80 -0.85 7.86
C PHE A 175 8.11 0.52 7.66
N MET A 176 8.38 1.18 6.54
CA MET A 176 7.70 2.41 6.14
C MET A 176 7.35 2.35 4.65
N THR A 177 6.34 3.12 4.23
CA THR A 177 6.11 3.29 2.79
C THR A 177 7.32 3.96 2.14
N THR A 178 7.55 3.66 0.87
CA THR A 178 8.80 4.02 0.18
C THR A 178 9.20 5.47 0.32
N GLN A 179 8.26 6.42 0.13
CA GLN A 179 8.59 7.86 0.19
C GLN A 179 8.92 8.30 1.61
N VAL A 180 8.09 7.92 2.57
CA VAL A 180 8.29 8.28 3.99
C VAL A 180 9.59 7.69 4.52
N GLY A 181 9.82 6.39 4.29
CA GLY A 181 11.02 5.73 4.79
C GLY A 181 12.30 6.21 4.10
N ARG A 182 12.23 6.55 2.81
CA ARG A 182 13.35 7.18 2.11
C ARG A 182 13.68 8.55 2.71
N GLN A 183 12.68 9.39 2.94
CA GLN A 183 12.89 10.70 3.51
C GLN A 183 13.42 10.61 4.94
N PHE A 184 12.83 9.74 5.77
CA PHE A 184 13.35 9.44 7.10
C PHE A 184 14.82 9.00 7.05
N ALA A 185 15.19 8.11 6.13
CA ALA A 185 16.55 7.61 5.97
C ALA A 185 17.57 8.70 5.55
N LEU A 186 17.12 9.71 4.79
CA LEU A 186 17.96 10.81 4.36
C LEU A 186 18.15 11.90 5.43
N GLU A 187 17.13 12.12 6.26
CA GLU A 187 17.09 13.25 7.20
C GLU A 187 17.45 12.84 8.63
N MET A 188 17.20 11.57 9.02
CA MET A 188 17.29 11.13 10.40
C MET A 188 18.40 10.11 10.63
N GLU A 189 19.27 10.38 11.59
CA GLU A 189 20.15 9.38 12.20
C GLU A 189 19.41 8.76 13.39
N CYS A 190 19.27 7.43 13.43
CA CYS A 190 18.60 6.72 14.52
C CYS A 190 19.50 5.59 15.04
N ARG A 191 19.99 5.74 16.27
CA ARG A 191 21.00 4.84 16.85
C ARG A 191 20.42 3.51 17.31
N SER A 192 19.16 3.47 17.71
CA SER A 192 18.49 2.23 18.13
C SER A 192 18.10 1.34 16.96
N LEU A 193 17.82 1.95 15.80
CA LEU A 193 17.37 1.22 14.62
C LEU A 193 18.50 0.35 14.06
N ARG A 194 18.20 -0.91 13.76
CA ARG A 194 19.09 -1.86 13.09
C ARG A 194 18.68 -2.08 11.64
N TYR A 195 17.35 -2.09 11.37
CA TYR A 195 16.78 -2.40 10.07
C TYR A 195 15.62 -1.46 9.76
N LEU A 196 15.69 -0.79 8.63
CA LEU A 196 14.59 -0.05 8.03
C LEU A 196 14.27 -0.65 6.66
N SER A 197 13.05 -1.12 6.48
CA SER A 197 12.56 -1.61 5.20
C SER A 197 11.59 -0.61 4.59
N VAL A 198 11.68 -0.42 3.27
CA VAL A 198 10.74 0.42 2.51
C VAL A 198 10.18 -0.34 1.33
N GLY A 199 8.89 -0.14 1.08
CA GLY A 199 8.21 -0.83 -0.01
C GLY A 199 6.87 -0.18 -0.37
N GLY A 200 6.23 -0.75 -1.37
CA GLY A 200 4.95 -0.26 -1.87
C GLY A 200 5.07 0.53 -3.17
N GLU A 201 6.19 1.20 -3.41
CA GLU A 201 6.46 1.95 -4.63
C GLU A 201 7.90 1.75 -5.11
N LYS A 202 8.22 2.32 -6.28
CA LYS A 202 9.60 2.35 -6.77
C LYS A 202 10.45 3.24 -5.87
N LEU A 203 11.50 2.68 -5.27
CA LEU A 203 12.48 3.46 -4.54
C LEU A 203 13.36 4.24 -5.53
N VAL A 204 13.33 5.57 -5.43
CA VAL A 204 14.21 6.46 -6.19
C VAL A 204 15.64 6.37 -5.64
N PRO A 205 16.67 6.54 -6.51
CA PRO A 205 18.06 6.53 -6.08
C PRO A 205 18.32 7.43 -4.86
N CYS A 206 19.01 6.90 -3.88
CA CYS A 206 19.42 7.63 -2.68
C CYS A 206 20.68 7.00 -2.10
N GLU A 207 21.41 7.78 -1.30
CA GLU A 207 22.46 7.23 -0.44
C GLU A 207 21.83 6.44 0.71
N PRO A 208 22.44 5.33 1.15
CA PRO A 208 21.97 4.62 2.31
C PRO A 208 22.16 5.44 3.59
N PRO A 209 21.29 5.26 4.60
CA PRO A 209 21.45 5.90 5.90
C PRO A 209 22.71 5.41 6.61
N LYS A 210 23.20 6.23 7.56
CA LYS A 210 24.28 5.82 8.45
C LYS A 210 23.71 5.20 9.72
N GLY A 211 24.31 4.10 10.15
CA GLY A 211 24.03 3.49 11.46
C GLY A 211 23.03 2.34 11.46
N TYR A 212 22.23 2.14 10.41
CA TYR A 212 21.33 1.01 10.26
C TYR A 212 21.24 0.52 8.81
N ARG A 213 20.81 -0.73 8.62
CA ARG A 213 20.66 -1.33 7.30
C ARG A 213 19.35 -0.89 6.66
N PHE A 214 19.38 -0.61 5.37
CA PHE A 214 18.24 -0.08 4.60
C PHE A 214 17.87 -1.02 3.46
N PHE A 215 16.57 -1.37 3.37
CA PHE A 215 16.10 -2.38 2.43
C PHE A 215 14.99 -1.86 1.55
N ASN A 216 15.13 -2.12 0.25
CA ASN A 216 14.03 -2.01 -0.71
C ASN A 216 13.33 -3.36 -0.82
N VAL A 217 12.05 -3.43 -0.48
CA VAL A 217 11.27 -4.67 -0.52
C VAL A 217 10.10 -4.55 -1.50
N TYR A 218 9.74 -5.69 -2.11
CA TYR A 218 8.67 -5.73 -3.09
C TYR A 218 7.82 -7.00 -2.90
N GLY A 219 6.51 -6.82 -3.00
CA GLY A 219 5.51 -7.87 -3.08
C GLY A 219 4.11 -7.29 -3.32
N PRO A 220 3.26 -7.97 -4.09
CA PRO A 220 1.83 -7.72 -4.10
C PRO A 220 1.15 -8.46 -2.95
N THR A 221 0.00 -7.98 -2.50
CA THR A 221 -0.81 -8.59 -1.44
C THR A 221 -1.16 -10.05 -1.74
N GLU A 222 -1.37 -10.37 -3.02
CA GLU A 222 -1.64 -11.71 -3.54
C GLU A 222 -0.50 -12.71 -3.29
N THR A 223 0.67 -12.23 -2.88
CA THR A 223 1.85 -13.05 -2.55
C THR A 223 2.36 -12.78 -1.14
N THR A 224 1.49 -12.35 -0.25
CA THR A 224 1.72 -12.19 1.19
C THR A 224 2.88 -11.26 1.52
N ILE A 225 2.58 -9.97 1.58
CA ILE A 225 3.46 -8.88 2.02
C ILE A 225 4.58 -8.57 1.02
N LEU A 226 5.59 -9.42 0.96
CA LEU A 226 6.73 -9.22 0.05
C LEU A 226 7.34 -10.57 -0.39
N VAL A 227 7.96 -10.56 -1.57
CA VAL A 227 8.59 -11.73 -2.19
C VAL A 227 10.06 -11.51 -2.55
N THR A 228 10.53 -10.27 -2.43
CA THR A 228 11.95 -9.93 -2.60
C THR A 228 12.39 -8.87 -1.61
N ALA A 229 13.68 -8.88 -1.28
CA ALA A 229 14.36 -7.86 -0.49
C ALA A 229 15.74 -7.56 -1.07
N PHE A 230 16.08 -6.28 -1.10
CA PHE A 230 17.38 -5.79 -1.54
C PHE A 230 17.96 -4.82 -0.53
N GLU A 231 19.15 -5.09 -0.02
CA GLU A 231 19.87 -4.17 0.85
C GLU A 231 20.51 -3.05 0.02
N VAL A 232 20.17 -1.82 0.35
CA VAL A 232 20.76 -0.62 -0.24
C VAL A 232 21.96 -0.22 0.59
N ASP A 233 23.12 -0.80 0.29
CA ASP A 233 24.38 -0.62 1.03
C ASP A 233 25.28 0.49 0.46
N LYS A 234 24.90 1.05 -0.69
CA LYS A 234 25.57 2.16 -1.39
C LYS A 234 24.60 2.84 -2.34
N TYR A 235 25.04 3.88 -3.02
CA TYR A 235 24.27 4.50 -4.10
C TYR A 235 24.11 3.56 -5.29
N TYR A 236 22.87 3.40 -5.73
CA TYR A 236 22.51 2.69 -6.97
C TYR A 236 21.71 3.61 -7.89
N PRO A 237 22.14 3.84 -9.14
CA PRO A 237 21.38 4.68 -10.09
C PRO A 237 20.03 4.07 -10.48
N ASN A 238 19.85 2.78 -10.28
CA ASN A 238 18.60 2.05 -10.38
C ASN A 238 18.58 0.98 -9.29
N ILE A 239 17.77 1.17 -8.26
CA ILE A 239 17.70 0.25 -7.13
C ILE A 239 16.87 -0.98 -7.55
N PRO A 240 17.42 -2.20 -7.49
CA PRO A 240 16.67 -3.42 -7.76
C PRO A 240 15.63 -3.69 -6.64
N ILE A 241 14.71 -4.61 -6.90
CA ILE A 241 13.84 -5.16 -5.85
C ILE A 241 14.47 -6.35 -5.11
N GLY A 242 15.60 -6.85 -5.58
CA GLY A 242 16.36 -7.91 -4.93
C GLY A 242 16.14 -9.29 -5.52
N LYS A 243 16.43 -10.31 -4.70
CA LYS A 243 16.27 -11.73 -5.03
C LYS A 243 15.03 -12.28 -4.33
N ALA A 244 14.53 -13.41 -4.83
CA ALA A 244 13.45 -14.14 -4.19
C ALA A 244 13.76 -14.50 -2.74
N LEU A 245 12.77 -14.44 -1.88
CA LEU A 245 12.82 -14.94 -0.51
C LEU A 245 12.90 -16.47 -0.48
N ASP A 246 13.24 -17.03 0.68
CA ASP A 246 13.10 -18.47 0.89
C ASP A 246 11.66 -18.91 0.59
N ASN A 247 11.48 -20.06 -0.04
CA ASN A 247 10.16 -20.62 -0.43
C ASN A 247 9.37 -19.81 -1.47
N VAL A 248 10.03 -18.92 -2.21
CA VAL A 248 9.48 -18.17 -3.33
C VAL A 248 10.34 -18.41 -4.56
N LYS A 249 9.70 -18.59 -5.72
CA LYS A 249 10.33 -18.64 -7.03
C LYS A 249 9.78 -17.53 -7.93
N LEU A 250 10.69 -16.88 -8.66
CA LEU A 250 10.35 -15.82 -9.59
C LEU A 250 10.64 -16.31 -11.00
N TYR A 251 9.74 -15.99 -11.92
CA TYR A 251 9.90 -16.29 -13.35
C TYR A 251 9.66 -15.00 -14.14
N ILE A 252 10.51 -14.74 -15.12
CA ILE A 252 10.32 -13.61 -16.04
C ILE A 252 10.07 -14.21 -17.42
N THR A 253 8.89 -13.93 -17.99
CA THR A 253 8.40 -14.64 -19.16
C THR A 253 7.93 -13.70 -20.26
N ASP A 254 7.95 -14.18 -21.49
CA ASP A 254 7.30 -13.56 -22.63
C ASP A 254 5.76 -13.76 -22.58
N LYS A 255 5.07 -13.19 -23.58
CA LYS A 255 3.60 -13.33 -23.71
C LYS A 255 3.13 -14.76 -24.00
N SER A 256 4.02 -15.64 -24.44
CA SER A 256 3.75 -17.04 -24.74
C SER A 256 4.08 -17.97 -23.58
N GLY A 257 4.58 -17.41 -22.46
CA GLY A 257 4.95 -18.17 -21.29
C GLY A 257 6.35 -18.80 -21.36
N HIS A 258 7.24 -18.37 -22.27
CA HIS A 258 8.63 -18.84 -22.25
C HIS A 258 9.46 -18.03 -21.27
N MET A 259 10.28 -18.68 -20.47
CA MET A 259 11.25 -17.99 -19.59
C MET A 259 12.26 -17.22 -20.43
N LEU A 260 12.53 -16.01 -20.00
CA LEU A 260 13.45 -15.09 -20.68
C LEU A 260 14.85 -15.14 -20.08
N PRO A 261 15.90 -14.93 -20.91
CA PRO A 261 17.26 -14.86 -20.42
C PRO A 261 17.50 -13.58 -19.60
N TYR A 262 18.61 -13.57 -18.83
CA TYR A 262 19.07 -12.41 -18.08
C TYR A 262 19.13 -11.16 -18.97
N GLY A 263 18.65 -10.04 -18.45
CA GLY A 263 18.59 -8.75 -19.15
C GLY A 263 17.36 -8.54 -20.04
N ALA A 264 16.66 -9.60 -20.47
CA ALA A 264 15.42 -9.46 -21.24
C ALA A 264 14.25 -9.09 -20.32
N CYS A 265 13.36 -8.21 -20.84
CA CYS A 265 12.20 -7.72 -20.10
C CYS A 265 10.96 -8.56 -20.41
N GLY A 266 10.27 -8.99 -19.37
CA GLY A 266 9.04 -9.76 -19.45
C GLY A 266 8.16 -9.61 -18.23
N GLU A 267 7.03 -10.32 -18.19
CA GLU A 267 6.16 -10.31 -17.02
C GLU A 267 6.81 -11.08 -15.88
N LEU A 268 6.78 -10.48 -14.69
CA LEU A 268 7.18 -11.13 -13.45
C LEU A 268 6.04 -12.03 -12.95
N MET A 269 6.31 -13.33 -12.89
CA MET A 269 5.44 -14.32 -12.30
C MET A 269 6.04 -14.84 -11.00
N ILE A 270 5.19 -15.14 -10.04
CA ILE A 270 5.58 -15.50 -8.67
C ILE A 270 4.93 -16.82 -8.31
N SER A 271 5.69 -17.74 -7.73
CA SER A 271 5.23 -19.00 -7.20
C SER A 271 5.83 -19.28 -5.83
N GLY A 272 5.16 -20.07 -5.02
CA GLY A 272 5.65 -20.50 -3.70
C GLY A 272 4.62 -20.44 -2.60
N PHE A 273 5.04 -20.76 -1.41
CA PHE A 273 4.17 -20.90 -0.22
C PHE A 273 3.48 -19.61 0.21
N GLN A 274 3.93 -18.46 -0.29
CA GLN A 274 3.33 -17.14 0.00
C GLN A 274 2.23 -16.75 -0.99
N VAL A 275 1.99 -17.52 -2.08
CA VAL A 275 0.92 -17.25 -3.05
C VAL A 275 -0.43 -17.52 -2.39
N SER A 276 -1.31 -16.52 -2.40
CA SER A 276 -2.63 -16.57 -1.77
C SER A 276 -3.59 -17.55 -2.49
N ARG A 277 -4.71 -17.88 -1.82
CA ARG A 277 -5.76 -18.73 -2.39
C ARG A 277 -6.46 -18.12 -3.62
N GLY A 278 -6.40 -16.80 -3.76
CA GLY A 278 -7.14 -16.05 -4.79
C GLY A 278 -8.10 -15.04 -4.19
N TYR A 279 -9.13 -14.65 -4.94
CA TYR A 279 -10.08 -13.62 -4.55
C TYR A 279 -11.42 -14.21 -4.11
N LEU A 280 -11.91 -13.77 -2.96
CA LEU A 280 -13.20 -14.16 -2.41
C LEU A 280 -14.33 -13.84 -3.40
N ASN A 281 -15.23 -14.80 -3.62
CA ASN A 281 -16.42 -14.67 -4.49
C ASN A 281 -16.12 -14.21 -5.94
N LYS A 282 -14.86 -14.32 -6.39
CA LYS A 282 -14.44 -13.86 -7.74
C LYS A 282 -13.60 -14.94 -8.45
N PRO A 283 -14.18 -16.12 -8.76
CA PRO A 283 -13.42 -17.24 -9.35
C PRO A 283 -12.87 -16.91 -10.74
N GLU A 284 -13.59 -16.14 -11.56
CA GLU A 284 -13.12 -15.73 -12.88
C GLU A 284 -11.89 -14.81 -12.78
N LYS A 285 -11.94 -13.81 -11.89
CA LYS A 285 -10.80 -12.93 -11.62
C LYS A 285 -9.61 -13.69 -11.02
N THR A 286 -9.87 -14.69 -10.21
CA THR A 286 -8.82 -15.59 -9.70
C THR A 286 -8.16 -16.32 -10.86
N ALA A 287 -8.92 -16.94 -11.73
CA ALA A 287 -8.40 -17.70 -12.88
C ALA A 287 -7.64 -16.84 -13.90
N GLU A 288 -7.91 -15.52 -13.97
CA GLU A 288 -7.17 -14.58 -14.83
C GLU A 288 -5.71 -14.39 -14.40
N VAL A 289 -5.42 -14.45 -13.09
CA VAL A 289 -4.10 -14.09 -12.55
C VAL A 289 -3.43 -15.19 -11.74
N TYR A 290 -4.15 -16.25 -11.38
CA TYR A 290 -3.60 -17.46 -10.76
C TYR A 290 -3.74 -18.62 -11.72
N THR A 291 -2.62 -19.12 -12.21
CA THR A 291 -2.60 -20.23 -13.19
C THR A 291 -1.78 -21.39 -12.66
N LYS A 292 -1.91 -22.56 -13.29
CA LYS A 292 -1.02 -23.67 -12.99
C LYS A 292 0.43 -23.31 -13.32
N ASN A 293 1.34 -23.62 -12.42
CA ASN A 293 2.78 -23.49 -12.69
C ASN A 293 3.21 -24.59 -13.67
N ILE A 294 3.65 -24.16 -14.85
CA ILE A 294 4.16 -25.06 -15.89
C ILE A 294 5.69 -25.29 -15.79
N TYR A 295 6.39 -24.57 -14.91
CA TYR A 295 7.84 -24.65 -14.74
C TYR A 295 8.24 -25.50 -13.55
N ASP A 296 7.33 -25.69 -12.59
CA ASP A 296 7.57 -26.43 -11.35
C ASP A 296 6.26 -26.93 -10.77
N ASP A 297 6.14 -28.23 -10.58
CA ASP A 297 4.96 -28.91 -10.01
C ASP A 297 5.25 -29.47 -8.60
N THR A 298 6.39 -29.08 -8.00
CA THR A 298 6.73 -29.45 -6.62
C THR A 298 5.70 -28.86 -5.65
N GLU A 299 5.39 -29.60 -4.59
CA GLU A 299 4.47 -29.16 -3.52
C GLU A 299 4.79 -27.74 -3.03
N GLY A 300 3.77 -26.88 -3.01
CA GLY A 300 3.85 -25.47 -2.65
C GLY A 300 4.26 -24.53 -3.79
N TYR A 301 4.54 -25.05 -4.99
CA TYR A 301 4.90 -24.24 -6.17
C TYR A 301 3.96 -24.47 -7.36
N GLU A 302 2.84 -25.15 -7.18
CA GLU A 302 1.92 -25.55 -8.26
C GLU A 302 1.18 -24.37 -8.89
N VAL A 303 1.16 -23.21 -8.21
CA VAL A 303 0.44 -22.02 -8.65
C VAL A 303 1.41 -20.92 -9.04
N LEU A 304 1.15 -20.28 -10.18
CA LEU A 304 1.77 -19.05 -10.64
C LEU A 304 0.83 -17.86 -10.43
N TYR A 305 1.29 -16.85 -9.75
CA TYR A 305 0.63 -15.55 -9.70
C TYR A 305 1.22 -14.61 -10.77
N HIS A 306 0.37 -14.09 -11.65
CA HIS A 306 0.71 -13.12 -12.69
C HIS A 306 0.67 -11.70 -12.09
N SER A 307 1.82 -11.12 -11.79
CA SER A 307 1.90 -9.84 -11.07
C SER A 307 1.43 -8.65 -11.91
N GLY A 308 1.52 -8.75 -13.24
CA GLY A 308 1.33 -7.63 -14.15
C GLY A 308 2.50 -6.66 -14.19
N ASP A 309 3.53 -6.88 -13.39
CA ASP A 309 4.76 -6.09 -13.43
C ASP A 309 5.72 -6.59 -14.51
N ILE A 310 6.32 -5.67 -15.25
CA ILE A 310 7.37 -5.96 -16.21
C ILE A 310 8.71 -5.83 -15.52
N ALA A 311 9.51 -6.87 -15.58
CA ALA A 311 10.79 -6.97 -14.87
C ALA A 311 11.87 -7.59 -15.75
N ARG A 312 13.10 -7.56 -15.24
CA ARG A 312 14.24 -8.31 -15.80
C ARG A 312 15.17 -8.80 -14.70
N TYR A 313 15.85 -9.90 -14.95
CA TYR A 313 16.99 -10.31 -14.13
C TYR A 313 18.22 -9.49 -14.48
N LEU A 314 18.94 -9.03 -13.48
CA LEU A 314 20.26 -8.45 -13.59
C LEU A 314 21.33 -9.55 -13.58
N PRO A 315 22.57 -9.29 -14.05
CA PRO A 315 23.65 -10.31 -14.10
C PRO A 315 24.00 -10.94 -12.77
N ASP A 316 23.75 -10.24 -11.65
CA ASP A 316 23.99 -10.70 -10.28
C ASP A 316 22.82 -11.50 -9.68
N GLY A 317 21.77 -11.73 -10.47
CA GLY A 317 20.57 -12.46 -10.08
C GLY A 317 19.52 -11.63 -9.34
N ASN A 318 19.75 -10.32 -9.13
CA ASN A 318 18.73 -9.42 -8.63
C ASN A 318 17.66 -9.15 -9.71
N VAL A 319 16.45 -8.85 -9.27
CA VAL A 319 15.33 -8.47 -10.16
C VAL A 319 15.15 -6.95 -10.14
N GLN A 320 14.93 -6.38 -11.32
CA GLN A 320 14.62 -4.97 -11.51
C GLN A 320 13.23 -4.81 -12.14
N ILE A 321 12.35 -4.03 -11.52
CA ILE A 321 11.07 -3.63 -12.11
C ILE A 321 11.30 -2.53 -13.13
N ILE A 322 10.70 -2.68 -14.31
CA ILE A 322 10.77 -1.74 -15.43
C ILE A 322 9.48 -0.91 -15.53
N GLY A 323 8.32 -1.53 -15.22
CA GLY A 323 7.01 -0.89 -15.28
C GLY A 323 5.88 -1.88 -15.10
N ARG A 324 4.68 -1.51 -15.56
CA ARG A 324 3.51 -2.39 -15.54
C ARG A 324 2.95 -2.61 -16.95
N LYS A 325 2.30 -3.77 -17.17
CA LYS A 325 1.58 -4.07 -18.42
C LYS A 325 0.19 -3.40 -18.49
N ASP A 326 -0.33 -2.94 -17.35
CA ASP A 326 -1.66 -2.33 -17.18
C ASP A 326 -1.57 -0.87 -16.73
N SER A 327 -2.72 -0.24 -16.44
CA SER A 327 -2.82 1.13 -15.96
C SER A 327 -2.78 1.29 -14.44
N GLN A 328 -2.57 0.19 -13.73
CA GLN A 328 -2.48 0.22 -12.28
C GLN A 328 -1.27 1.02 -11.80
N VAL A 329 -1.43 1.77 -10.75
CA VAL A 329 -0.36 2.59 -10.15
C VAL A 329 -0.29 2.35 -8.65
N LYS A 330 0.87 2.63 -8.08
CA LYS A 330 1.06 2.71 -6.65
C LYS A 330 1.36 4.16 -6.29
N ILE A 331 0.62 4.72 -5.32
CA ILE A 331 0.74 6.11 -4.88
C ILE A 331 0.70 6.12 -3.36
N ARG A 332 1.75 6.60 -2.73
CA ARG A 332 1.92 6.59 -1.26
C ARG A 332 1.75 5.20 -0.65
N GLY A 333 2.17 4.16 -1.39
CA GLY A 333 2.00 2.75 -1.01
C GLY A 333 0.63 2.15 -1.36
N PHE A 334 -0.37 2.95 -1.70
CA PHE A 334 -1.71 2.48 -2.09
C PHE A 334 -1.72 1.99 -3.52
N ARG A 335 -2.27 0.81 -3.74
CA ARG A 335 -2.53 0.26 -5.06
C ARG A 335 -3.82 0.85 -5.62
N ILE A 336 -3.74 1.56 -6.74
CA ILE A 336 -4.86 2.27 -7.36
C ILE A 336 -5.08 1.76 -8.78
N GLU A 337 -6.28 1.29 -9.04
CA GLU A 337 -6.77 1.06 -10.40
C GLU A 337 -7.32 2.38 -10.94
N LEU A 338 -6.65 3.00 -11.91
CA LEU A 338 -7.08 4.29 -12.46
C LEU A 338 -8.49 4.22 -13.06
N SER A 339 -8.86 3.07 -13.65
CA SER A 339 -10.20 2.80 -14.15
C SER A 339 -11.29 2.86 -13.07
N GLU A 340 -10.95 2.52 -11.83
CA GLU A 340 -11.88 2.62 -10.70
C GLU A 340 -12.26 4.08 -10.40
N VAL A 341 -11.30 4.98 -10.51
CA VAL A 341 -11.52 6.42 -10.34
C VAL A 341 -12.27 6.99 -11.54
N GLU A 342 -11.90 6.59 -12.77
CA GLU A 342 -12.60 7.00 -13.99
C GLU A 342 -14.08 6.66 -13.96
N GLU A 343 -14.44 5.46 -13.49
CA GLU A 343 -15.81 4.99 -13.41
C GLU A 343 -16.66 5.86 -12.47
N VAL A 344 -16.11 6.26 -11.32
CA VAL A 344 -16.82 7.17 -10.40
C VAL A 344 -17.01 8.54 -11.03
N ILE A 345 -15.95 9.09 -11.63
CA ILE A 345 -16.02 10.41 -12.29
C ILE A 345 -17.10 10.43 -13.37
N ARG A 346 -17.21 9.36 -14.20
CA ARG A 346 -18.25 9.26 -15.26
C ARG A 346 -19.68 9.23 -14.73
N ARG A 347 -19.91 8.90 -13.45
CA ARG A 347 -21.24 8.92 -12.82
C ARG A 347 -21.64 10.30 -12.32
N TYR A 348 -20.70 11.25 -12.24
CA TYR A 348 -21.02 12.61 -11.82
C TYR A 348 -21.84 13.34 -12.88
N GLN A 349 -22.86 14.07 -12.44
CA GLN A 349 -23.81 14.75 -13.33
C GLN A 349 -23.10 15.73 -14.28
N GLY A 350 -23.36 15.61 -15.56
CA GLY A 350 -22.81 16.48 -16.62
C GLY A 350 -21.51 15.99 -17.23
N ILE A 351 -20.85 14.97 -16.68
CA ILE A 351 -19.66 14.36 -17.29
C ILE A 351 -20.07 13.42 -18.43
N LYS A 352 -19.50 13.66 -19.61
CA LYS A 352 -19.67 12.80 -20.81
C LYS A 352 -18.61 11.70 -20.90
N ASP A 353 -17.39 12.03 -20.57
CA ASP A 353 -16.27 11.11 -20.57
C ASP A 353 -15.20 11.58 -19.60
N ALA A 354 -14.38 10.63 -19.11
CA ALA A 354 -13.29 10.92 -18.20
C ALA A 354 -12.13 9.94 -18.42
N THR A 355 -10.92 10.44 -18.22
CA THR A 355 -9.73 9.58 -18.10
C THR A 355 -8.86 10.07 -16.95
N VAL A 356 -8.21 9.11 -16.29
CA VAL A 356 -7.33 9.35 -15.14
C VAL A 356 -5.92 8.87 -15.47
N VAL A 357 -4.94 9.71 -15.20
CA VAL A 357 -3.53 9.43 -15.53
C VAL A 357 -2.67 9.73 -14.31
N ALA A 358 -1.69 8.87 -14.06
CA ALA A 358 -0.68 9.14 -13.04
C ALA A 358 0.52 9.84 -13.66
N PHE A 359 0.99 10.86 -12.96
CA PHE A 359 2.18 11.65 -13.27
C PHE A 359 3.24 11.46 -12.19
N ASP A 360 4.50 11.58 -12.57
CA ASP A 360 5.59 11.62 -11.60
C ASP A 360 5.59 12.98 -10.89
N ASP A 361 5.69 12.97 -9.55
CA ASP A 361 5.82 14.18 -8.75
C ASP A 361 7.30 14.62 -8.74
N PRO A 362 7.62 15.90 -8.98
CA PRO A 362 8.99 16.40 -8.92
C PRO A 362 9.71 16.11 -7.60
N ASN A 363 8.96 16.06 -6.50
CA ASN A 363 9.47 15.76 -5.16
C ASN A 363 9.60 14.25 -4.87
N GLY A 364 9.28 13.41 -5.85
CA GLY A 364 9.29 11.95 -5.77
C GLY A 364 7.89 11.37 -5.60
N GLY A 365 7.73 10.12 -6.07
CA GLY A 365 6.43 9.44 -6.09
C GLY A 365 5.56 9.80 -7.29
N LYS A 366 4.25 9.57 -7.14
CA LYS A 366 3.26 9.84 -8.18
C LYS A 366 2.02 10.52 -7.62
N TYR A 367 1.32 11.23 -8.50
CA TYR A 367 -0.04 11.72 -8.23
C TYR A 367 -0.96 11.39 -9.40
N ILE A 368 -2.26 11.37 -9.16
CA ILE A 368 -3.26 11.19 -10.22
C ILE A 368 -3.86 12.51 -10.63
N ALA A 369 -4.06 12.67 -11.94
CA ALA A 369 -4.80 13.76 -12.53
C ALA A 369 -5.97 13.22 -13.35
N ALA A 370 -7.14 13.85 -13.23
CA ALA A 370 -8.32 13.53 -14.00
C ALA A 370 -8.50 14.53 -15.14
N TYR A 371 -8.94 14.02 -16.29
CA TYR A 371 -9.37 14.82 -17.44
C TYR A 371 -10.82 14.49 -17.72
N VAL A 372 -11.67 15.50 -17.72
CA VAL A 372 -13.12 15.36 -17.86
C VAL A 372 -13.62 16.08 -19.10
N VAL A 373 -14.60 15.49 -19.75
CA VAL A 373 -15.30 16.07 -20.91
C VAL A 373 -16.75 16.37 -20.51
N SER A 374 -17.19 17.61 -20.70
CA SER A 374 -18.54 18.07 -20.41
C SER A 374 -18.94 19.19 -21.36
N ASP A 375 -20.26 19.38 -21.60
CA ASP A 375 -20.78 20.52 -22.37
C ASP A 375 -20.85 21.82 -21.58
N SER A 376 -20.82 21.74 -20.26
CA SER A 376 -20.85 22.88 -19.34
C SER A 376 -19.61 22.88 -18.45
N GLU A 377 -19.34 24.00 -17.84
CA GLU A 377 -18.27 24.10 -16.83
C GLU A 377 -18.56 23.14 -15.67
N VAL A 378 -17.53 22.36 -15.30
CA VAL A 378 -17.63 21.33 -14.26
C VAL A 378 -17.29 21.95 -12.91
N ASP A 379 -18.17 21.78 -11.93
CA ASP A 379 -17.84 22.05 -10.53
C ASP A 379 -16.84 20.99 -10.02
N ILE A 380 -15.55 21.36 -10.04
CA ILE A 380 -14.45 20.47 -9.63
C ILE A 380 -14.53 20.15 -8.15
N ASN A 381 -14.93 21.11 -7.30
CA ASN A 381 -15.05 20.89 -5.87
C ASN A 381 -16.18 19.89 -5.57
N GLY A 382 -17.33 20.07 -6.16
CA GLY A 382 -18.45 19.13 -6.06
C GLY A 382 -18.10 17.75 -6.61
N LEU A 383 -17.32 17.66 -7.71
CA LEU A 383 -16.83 16.39 -8.23
C LEU A 383 -15.86 15.70 -7.25
N ASN A 384 -14.92 16.44 -6.67
CA ASN A 384 -13.99 15.88 -5.69
C ASN A 384 -14.71 15.38 -4.43
N ASP A 385 -15.72 16.10 -3.96
CA ASP A 385 -16.52 15.67 -2.82
C ASP A 385 -17.35 14.43 -3.17
N PHE A 386 -17.94 14.35 -4.36
CA PHE A 386 -18.61 13.15 -4.84
C PHE A 386 -17.68 11.93 -4.90
N ILE A 387 -16.41 12.11 -5.31
CA ILE A 387 -15.43 11.03 -5.31
C ILE A 387 -15.13 10.59 -3.86
N LYS A 388 -14.95 11.54 -2.93
CA LYS A 388 -14.69 11.25 -1.49
C LYS A 388 -15.82 10.47 -0.81
N GLU A 389 -17.06 10.66 -1.24
CA GLU A 389 -18.21 9.93 -0.70
C GLU A 389 -18.13 8.42 -0.98
N THR A 390 -17.49 8.03 -2.09
CA THR A 390 -17.47 6.63 -2.58
C THR A 390 -16.09 5.99 -2.57
N LYS A 391 -15.01 6.79 -2.54
CA LYS A 391 -13.63 6.32 -2.64
C LYS A 391 -12.77 6.89 -1.52
N PRO A 392 -11.77 6.15 -1.06
CA PRO A 392 -10.78 6.65 -0.11
C PRO A 392 -10.07 7.90 -0.62
N ALA A 393 -9.65 8.77 0.29
CA ALA A 393 -9.02 10.05 -0.04
C ALA A 393 -7.81 9.94 -0.98
N TYR A 394 -7.04 8.86 -0.88
CA TYR A 394 -5.88 8.63 -1.77
C TYR A 394 -6.24 8.36 -3.24
N MET A 395 -7.51 8.12 -3.55
CA MET A 395 -8.04 7.95 -4.92
C MET A 395 -8.58 9.26 -5.51
N VAL A 396 -8.69 10.32 -4.74
CA VAL A 396 -9.14 11.63 -5.24
C VAL A 396 -8.02 12.24 -6.09
N PRO A 397 -8.31 12.66 -7.34
CA PRO A 397 -7.30 13.30 -8.19
C PRO A 397 -6.75 14.58 -7.55
N ALA A 398 -5.41 14.73 -7.56
CA ALA A 398 -4.76 15.96 -7.10
C ALA A 398 -5.06 17.15 -8.01
N VAL A 399 -5.32 16.88 -9.31
CA VAL A 399 -5.70 17.88 -10.31
C VAL A 399 -6.80 17.32 -11.17
N THR A 400 -7.84 18.11 -11.43
CA THR A 400 -8.89 17.80 -12.41
C THR A 400 -8.92 18.89 -13.47
N MET A 401 -8.83 18.51 -14.74
CA MET A 401 -8.86 19.41 -15.88
C MET A 401 -10.04 19.10 -16.79
N GLN A 402 -10.81 20.11 -17.15
CA GLN A 402 -11.80 19.98 -18.20
C GLN A 402 -11.16 20.19 -19.57
N ILE A 403 -11.45 19.27 -20.50
CA ILE A 403 -10.94 19.29 -21.88
C ILE A 403 -12.08 19.04 -22.87
N ASP A 404 -11.90 19.48 -24.11
CA ASP A 404 -12.93 19.33 -25.15
C ASP A 404 -13.16 17.87 -25.54
N LYS A 405 -12.09 17.09 -25.58
CA LYS A 405 -12.12 15.65 -25.89
C LYS A 405 -10.88 14.92 -25.37
N ILE A 406 -11.04 13.64 -25.06
CA ILE A 406 -9.93 12.75 -24.68
C ILE A 406 -9.15 12.39 -25.97
N PRO A 407 -7.86 12.75 -26.07
CA PRO A 407 -7.06 12.41 -27.23
C PRO A 407 -6.76 10.91 -27.29
N LEU A 408 -6.98 10.29 -28.43
CA LEU A 408 -6.71 8.88 -28.69
C LEU A 408 -5.51 8.72 -29.62
N ASN A 409 -4.76 7.65 -29.47
CA ASN A 409 -3.72 7.23 -30.41
C ASN A 409 -4.31 6.40 -31.56
N GLN A 410 -3.46 5.97 -32.50
CA GLN A 410 -3.87 5.17 -33.67
C GLN A 410 -4.56 3.83 -33.28
N ASN A 411 -4.30 3.32 -32.07
CA ASN A 411 -4.89 2.09 -31.55
C ASN A 411 -6.13 2.34 -30.67
N GLN A 412 -6.73 3.52 -30.77
CA GLN A 412 -7.92 3.93 -29.99
C GLN A 412 -7.71 3.92 -28.47
N LYS A 413 -6.48 4.00 -27.98
CA LYS A 413 -6.15 4.15 -26.57
C LYS A 413 -5.83 5.61 -26.27
N VAL A 414 -6.09 6.03 -25.03
CA VAL A 414 -5.75 7.39 -24.56
C VAL A 414 -4.30 7.73 -24.87
N ASN A 415 -4.11 8.82 -25.59
CA ASN A 415 -2.79 9.35 -25.89
C ASN A 415 -2.32 10.27 -24.77
N LYS A 416 -1.71 9.67 -23.75
CA LYS A 416 -1.22 10.39 -22.56
C LYS A 416 -0.29 11.57 -22.89
N LYS A 417 0.48 11.48 -23.99
CA LYS A 417 1.41 12.54 -24.40
C LYS A 417 0.71 13.76 -25.00
N ALA A 418 -0.52 13.60 -25.47
CA ALA A 418 -1.33 14.67 -26.05
C ALA A 418 -2.29 15.32 -25.04
N LEU A 419 -2.34 14.80 -23.81
CA LEU A 419 -3.06 15.45 -22.71
C LEU A 419 -2.30 16.71 -22.28
N PRO A 420 -3.00 17.80 -21.92
CA PRO A 420 -2.36 18.97 -21.35
C PRO A 420 -1.64 18.59 -20.04
N VAL A 421 -0.53 19.25 -19.75
CA VAL A 421 0.19 19.05 -18.50
C VAL A 421 -0.70 19.52 -17.36
N PRO A 422 -0.89 18.71 -16.29
CA PRO A 422 -1.68 19.13 -15.15
C PRO A 422 -1.03 20.34 -14.46
N GLU A 423 -1.71 21.47 -14.52
CA GLU A 423 -1.30 22.66 -13.78
C GLU A 423 -2.14 22.75 -12.50
N ARG A 424 -1.51 22.83 -11.35
CA ARG A 424 -2.21 23.16 -10.11
C ARG A 424 -2.68 24.60 -10.23
N LYS A 425 -4.00 24.85 -10.39
CA LYS A 425 -4.57 26.18 -10.28
C LYS A 425 -4.42 26.64 -8.83
N ILE A 426 -3.68 27.72 -8.65
CA ILE A 426 -3.57 28.40 -7.37
C ILE A 426 -4.79 29.32 -7.28
N GLU A 427 -5.73 28.99 -6.39
CA GLU A 427 -6.99 29.72 -6.28
C GLU A 427 -6.86 31.07 -5.57
N GLU A 428 -5.87 31.25 -4.70
CA GLU A 428 -5.63 32.52 -4.01
C GLU A 428 -4.19 32.69 -3.54
N ILE A 429 -3.62 33.85 -3.82
CA ILE A 429 -2.28 34.21 -3.28
C ILE A 429 -2.51 34.83 -1.91
N ILE A 430 -2.18 34.14 -0.84
CA ILE A 430 -2.21 34.70 0.51
C ILE A 430 -0.82 35.24 0.84
N GLU A 431 -0.68 36.55 0.89
CA GLU A 431 0.55 37.19 1.33
C GLU A 431 0.73 37.06 2.85
N PRO A 432 1.96 36.83 3.33
CA PRO A 432 2.25 36.85 4.77
C PRO A 432 1.82 38.17 5.41
N LYS A 433 1.03 38.07 6.47
CA LYS A 433 0.45 39.25 7.16
C LYS A 433 1.39 39.85 8.19
N ASN A 434 2.49 39.18 8.53
CA ASN A 434 3.45 39.61 9.53
C ASN A 434 4.81 38.94 9.31
N GLU A 435 5.82 39.45 10.01
CA GLU A 435 7.22 39.01 9.91
C GLU A 435 7.42 37.52 10.31
N THR A 436 6.60 36.98 11.22
CA THR A 436 6.65 35.59 11.63
C THR A 436 6.16 34.68 10.52
N GLN A 437 5.06 35.05 9.87
CA GLN A 437 4.55 34.33 8.70
C GLN A 437 5.56 34.37 7.55
N GLN A 438 6.19 35.51 7.27
CA GLN A 438 7.24 35.62 6.25
C GLN A 438 8.40 34.64 6.54
N LYS A 439 8.91 34.64 7.78
CA LYS A 439 9.98 33.70 8.18
C LYS A 439 9.56 32.23 8.03
N LEU A 440 8.29 31.92 8.33
CA LEU A 440 7.75 30.55 8.13
C LEU A 440 7.71 30.21 6.64
N PHE A 441 7.24 31.12 5.79
CA PHE A 441 7.25 30.93 4.33
C PHE A 441 8.67 30.72 3.79
N ASP A 442 9.63 31.55 4.23
CA ASP A 442 11.02 31.43 3.81
C ASP A 442 11.63 30.08 4.24
N CYS A 443 11.37 29.63 5.47
CA CYS A 443 11.80 28.33 5.98
C CYS A 443 11.19 27.17 5.18
N ILE A 444 9.90 27.25 4.85
CA ILE A 444 9.21 26.22 4.05
C ILE A 444 9.77 26.21 2.62
N ALA A 445 10.01 27.39 2.03
CA ALA A 445 10.60 27.51 0.70
C ALA A 445 12.00 26.87 0.65
N ASP A 446 12.83 27.11 1.67
CA ASP A 446 14.15 26.48 1.78
C ASP A 446 14.09 24.97 1.91
N VAL A 447 13.19 24.44 2.77
CA VAL A 447 13.00 23.00 2.99
C VAL A 447 12.49 22.29 1.72
N LEU A 448 11.59 22.95 0.99
CA LEU A 448 11.01 22.40 -0.24
C LEU A 448 11.86 22.66 -1.50
N GLY A 449 12.99 23.35 -1.38
CA GLY A 449 13.91 23.67 -2.47
C GLY A 449 13.40 24.71 -3.45
N PHE A 450 12.42 25.53 -3.05
CA PHE A 450 11.84 26.59 -3.87
C PHE A 450 12.59 27.93 -3.69
N HIS A 451 13.75 28.04 -4.27
CA HIS A 451 14.60 29.25 -4.16
C HIS A 451 14.06 30.51 -4.89
N GLN A 452 12.92 30.41 -5.57
CA GLN A 452 12.18 31.50 -6.21
C GLN A 452 10.67 31.28 -6.15
N CYS A 453 10.11 31.03 -4.96
CA CYS A 453 8.68 30.96 -4.83
C CYS A 453 8.07 32.36 -4.79
N ASN A 454 7.33 32.70 -5.83
CA ASN A 454 6.20 33.58 -5.67
C ASN A 454 5.25 32.92 -4.65
N GLN A 455 4.79 33.66 -3.66
CA GLN A 455 3.89 33.27 -2.55
C GLN A 455 2.63 32.50 -2.98
N ALA A 456 2.43 32.35 -4.29
CA ALA A 456 1.34 31.72 -4.98
C ALA A 456 1.31 30.17 -4.93
N GLU A 457 2.34 29.49 -4.41
CA GLU A 457 2.47 28.03 -4.54
C GLU A 457 2.08 27.22 -3.29
N TYR A 458 1.49 27.85 -2.24
CA TYR A 458 1.10 27.18 -1.00
C TYR A 458 -0.37 27.42 -0.62
N PRO A 459 -1.33 26.71 -1.24
CA PRO A 459 -2.75 26.88 -0.91
C PRO A 459 -3.19 26.25 0.42
N ASP A 460 -2.39 25.35 1.02
CA ASP A 460 -2.86 24.50 2.12
C ASP A 460 -2.60 25.05 3.54
N PHE A 461 -2.16 26.31 3.71
CA PHE A 461 -1.87 26.91 5.02
C PHE A 461 -3.02 27.74 5.61
N GLN A 462 -4.28 27.30 5.46
CA GLN A 462 -5.41 27.96 6.13
C GLN A 462 -5.68 27.47 7.57
N GLY A 463 -4.85 26.66 8.15
CA GLY A 463 -5.12 25.97 9.41
C GLY A 463 -4.06 26.04 10.52
N ILE A 464 -3.06 26.93 10.45
CA ILE A 464 -2.12 27.14 11.56
C ILE A 464 -2.24 28.55 12.13
#